data_6de676935b96e5bb3788620d326fe2e0
#
_entry.id   6de676935b96e5bb3788620d326fe2e0
#
_cell.length_a   1.000
_cell.length_b   1.000
_cell.length_c   1.000
_cell.angle_alpha   90.00
_cell.angle_beta   90.00
_cell.angle_gamma   90.00
#
_symmetry.space_group_name_H-M   'P 1'
#
loop_
_entity.id
_entity.type
_entity.pdbx_description
1 polymer ?
#
loop_
_entity_poly.entity_id
_entity_poly.type
_entity_poly.pdbx_seq_one_letter_code
_entity_poly.pdbx_strand_id
1 'polypeptide(L)'
;MHDEVNPPSDAALHRPLQAWQVMLGGICGLVLTIGLARFAYTPLLPAMQAQTGLNDAAAGALAAVNYGGYIAGALVAAWMDDVRWRHRFYSAGLWMALLTTAAMALSSWWPAWALWRFLGGLCGATGMLLGSGLVLGWLMRQGRRPELGVYFIGLGLGIVVSALGAKWLSAVWPEWSDQWLAFGVMGLVFFVPAWLWRPPVPPAPAAAAVAAAPPQLSRRWMWTMALSYFAAGWGFVISATFTVAIVEREPALAGQGAWVWALVGLAAMPAVFLWDRVARRLGDIRALMLAFALQTLSIVLPAVSGSLLAAFVGALGYGATFIGIVSLTLALVGRRAPNNPGKAMARLTLSYGAAQMLAPVVAGVMAQATGGFKGALWLTAAVMLAGMALLATLPDEG
;
A
#
# COMPACT_ATOMS: atom_id res chain seq x y z
N MET A 1 51.12 42.62 9.56
CA MET A 1 50.38 42.16 8.38
C MET A 1 50.27 40.64 8.56
N HIS A 2 49.26 40.22 9.31
CA HIS A 2 48.94 38.80 9.52
C HIS A 2 47.73 38.47 8.62
N ASP A 3 47.99 37.67 7.60
CA ASP A 3 46.93 37.07 6.78
C ASP A 3 46.17 36.07 7.64
N GLU A 4 44.96 36.41 8.04
CA GLU A 4 43.99 35.45 8.58
C GLU A 4 43.56 34.54 7.44
N VAL A 5 44.09 33.33 7.42
CA VAL A 5 43.58 32.24 6.59
C VAL A 5 42.26 31.80 7.18
N ASN A 6 41.15 32.26 6.60
CA ASN A 6 39.80 31.73 6.90
C ASN A 6 39.78 30.26 6.54
N PRO A 7 39.40 29.37 7.46
CA PRO A 7 39.21 27.95 7.11
C PRO A 7 38.06 27.84 6.13
N PRO A 8 38.13 26.94 5.12
CA PRO A 8 37.06 26.74 4.17
C PRO A 8 35.80 26.34 4.91
N SER A 9 34.74 27.13 4.72
CA SER A 9 33.44 26.84 5.31
C SER A 9 32.94 25.46 4.84
N ASP A 10 32.60 24.56 5.77
CA ASP A 10 31.99 23.23 5.54
C ASP A 10 30.66 23.27 4.74
N ALA A 11 30.21 24.44 4.37
CA ALA A 11 29.01 24.68 3.54
C ALA A 11 29.19 24.28 2.07
N ALA A 12 30.42 23.98 1.61
CA ALA A 12 30.69 23.73 0.18
C ALA A 12 30.46 22.27 -0.29
N LEU A 13 30.15 21.31 0.58
CA LEU A 13 30.11 19.88 0.23
C LEU A 13 28.71 19.28 0.00
N HIS A 14 27.61 19.99 0.26
CA HIS A 14 26.28 19.47 0.00
C HIS A 14 25.55 20.28 -1.07
N ARG A 15 25.61 19.80 -2.33
CA ARG A 15 24.71 20.34 -3.37
C ARG A 15 23.26 20.21 -2.90
N PRO A 16 22.43 21.28 -3.00
CA PRO A 16 21.04 21.23 -2.59
C PRO A 16 20.30 20.15 -3.38
N LEU A 17 19.49 19.35 -2.68
CA LEU A 17 18.69 18.29 -3.29
C LEU A 17 17.79 18.87 -4.37
N GLN A 18 17.71 18.17 -5.51
CA GLN A 18 16.82 18.52 -6.60
C GLN A 18 15.45 17.83 -6.43
N ALA A 19 14.40 18.42 -7.00
CA ALA A 19 13.04 17.92 -6.87
C ALA A 19 12.88 16.46 -7.36
N TRP A 20 13.54 16.09 -8.46
CA TRP A 20 13.50 14.73 -8.98
C TRP A 20 14.20 13.72 -8.05
N GLN A 21 15.28 14.12 -7.36
CA GLN A 21 15.96 13.26 -6.39
C GLN A 21 15.05 12.95 -5.20
N VAL A 22 14.42 13.98 -4.64
CA VAL A 22 13.51 13.83 -3.51
C VAL A 22 12.30 12.98 -3.88
N MET A 23 11.73 13.19 -5.07
CA MET A 23 10.62 12.38 -5.57
C MET A 23 11.03 10.93 -5.82
N LEU A 24 12.17 10.69 -6.47
CA LEU A 24 12.68 9.35 -6.72
C LEU A 24 13.05 8.64 -5.41
N GLY A 25 13.67 9.34 -4.46
CA GLY A 25 13.92 8.82 -3.12
C GLY A 25 12.63 8.38 -2.41
N GLY A 26 11.56 9.18 -2.54
CA GLY A 26 10.24 8.84 -2.01
C GLY A 26 9.62 7.62 -2.68
N ILE A 27 9.69 7.52 -4.02
CA ILE A 27 9.24 6.35 -4.79
C ILE A 27 10.01 5.09 -4.34
N CYS A 28 11.34 5.18 -4.24
CA CYS A 28 12.17 4.07 -3.74
C CYS A 28 11.81 3.68 -2.30
N GLY A 29 11.51 4.67 -1.44
CA GLY A 29 11.01 4.43 -0.09
C GLY A 29 9.70 3.64 -0.07
N LEU A 30 8.76 3.92 -0.97
CA LEU A 30 7.53 3.14 -1.13
C LEU A 30 7.79 1.72 -1.66
N VAL A 31 8.66 1.58 -2.66
CA VAL A 31 9.04 0.25 -3.17
C VAL A 31 9.62 -0.59 -2.04
N LEU A 32 10.50 -0.03 -1.21
CA LEU A 32 11.11 -0.74 -0.09
C LEU A 32 10.06 -1.09 0.99
N THR A 33 9.32 -0.10 1.51
CA THR A 33 8.48 -0.26 2.70
C THR A 33 7.16 -0.96 2.43
N ILE A 34 6.64 -0.87 1.20
CA ILE A 34 5.39 -1.52 0.80
C ILE A 34 5.64 -2.60 -0.25
N GLY A 35 6.41 -2.31 -1.29
CA GLY A 35 6.71 -3.28 -2.34
C GLY A 35 7.37 -4.53 -1.81
N LEU A 36 8.50 -4.38 -1.13
CA LEU A 36 9.28 -5.52 -0.62
C LEU A 36 8.80 -5.99 0.74
N ALA A 37 8.71 -5.11 1.74
CA ALA A 37 8.35 -5.52 3.10
C ALA A 37 6.92 -6.06 3.24
N ARG A 38 6.01 -5.74 2.31
CA ARG A 38 4.60 -6.16 2.34
C ARG A 38 4.21 -7.03 1.16
N PHE A 39 4.40 -6.55 -0.08
CA PHE A 39 3.87 -7.18 -1.28
C PHE A 39 4.72 -8.34 -1.81
N ALA A 40 6.00 -8.46 -1.42
CA ALA A 40 6.80 -9.65 -1.74
C ALA A 40 6.21 -10.94 -1.14
N TYR A 41 5.44 -10.84 -0.06
CA TYR A 41 4.73 -12.00 0.52
C TYR A 41 3.80 -12.69 -0.47
N THR A 42 3.10 -11.92 -1.30
CA THR A 42 2.12 -12.46 -2.26
C THR A 42 2.74 -13.43 -3.28
N PRO A 43 3.81 -13.08 -3.99
CA PRO A 43 4.44 -14.01 -4.93
C PRO A 43 5.31 -15.08 -4.25
N LEU A 44 5.77 -14.88 -3.01
CA LEU A 44 6.56 -15.87 -2.28
C LEU A 44 5.69 -16.88 -1.51
N LEU A 45 4.42 -16.57 -1.29
CA LEU A 45 3.51 -17.40 -0.49
C LEU A 45 3.41 -18.85 -1.00
N PRO A 46 3.26 -19.16 -2.31
CA PRO A 46 3.21 -20.53 -2.77
C PRO A 46 4.46 -21.35 -2.42
N ALA A 47 5.66 -20.76 -2.54
CA ALA A 47 6.91 -21.43 -2.17
C ALA A 47 6.98 -21.70 -0.66
N MET A 48 6.58 -20.72 0.17
CA MET A 48 6.50 -20.89 1.63
C MET A 48 5.52 -22.03 1.99
N GLN A 49 4.33 -22.05 1.36
CA GLN A 49 3.34 -23.10 1.62
C GLN A 49 3.86 -24.50 1.24
N ALA A 50 4.46 -24.61 0.06
CA ALA A 50 4.96 -25.89 -0.44
C ALA A 50 6.12 -26.46 0.40
N GLN A 51 7.03 -25.58 0.89
CA GLN A 51 8.27 -26.03 1.54
C GLN A 51 8.18 -26.08 3.07
N THR A 52 7.27 -25.31 3.69
CA THR A 52 7.18 -25.24 5.15
C THR A 52 5.88 -25.81 5.72
N GLY A 53 4.94 -26.22 4.86
CA GLY A 53 3.64 -26.69 5.29
C GLY A 53 2.72 -25.58 5.82
N LEU A 54 3.02 -24.30 5.54
CA LEU A 54 2.17 -23.16 5.93
C LEU A 54 0.79 -23.29 5.28
N ASN A 55 -0.23 -23.54 6.08
CA ASN A 55 -1.61 -23.68 5.59
C ASN A 55 -2.26 -22.30 5.28
N ASP A 56 -3.43 -22.32 4.60
CA ASP A 56 -4.11 -21.11 4.15
C ASP A 56 -4.57 -20.21 5.30
N ALA A 57 -5.05 -20.80 6.40
CA ALA A 57 -5.49 -20.05 7.57
C ALA A 57 -4.31 -19.31 8.22
N ALA A 58 -3.17 -20.00 8.41
CA ALA A 58 -1.96 -19.39 8.95
C ALA A 58 -1.37 -18.33 8.00
N ALA A 59 -1.45 -18.56 6.68
CA ALA A 59 -1.03 -17.58 5.67
C ALA A 59 -1.90 -16.32 5.72
N GLY A 60 -3.22 -16.47 5.83
CA GLY A 60 -4.15 -15.37 6.02
C GLY A 60 -3.92 -14.59 7.32
N ALA A 61 -3.63 -15.30 8.42
CA ALA A 61 -3.29 -14.70 9.69
C ALA A 61 -1.99 -13.87 9.62
N LEU A 62 -0.94 -14.36 8.93
CA LEU A 62 0.31 -13.61 8.71
C LEU A 62 0.08 -12.33 7.88
N ALA A 63 -0.81 -12.38 6.89
CA ALA A 63 -1.22 -11.19 6.16
C ALA A 63 -1.95 -10.20 7.08
N ALA A 64 -2.92 -10.67 7.88
CA ALA A 64 -3.66 -9.85 8.83
C ALA A 64 -2.74 -9.16 9.85
N VAL A 65 -1.74 -9.87 10.37
CA VAL A 65 -0.73 -9.33 11.28
C VAL A 65 0.06 -8.18 10.64
N ASN A 66 0.43 -8.30 9.37
CA ASN A 66 1.10 -7.21 8.64
C ASN A 66 0.20 -5.98 8.53
N TYR A 67 -1.09 -6.16 8.24
CA TYR A 67 -2.05 -5.05 8.20
C TYR A 67 -2.28 -4.44 9.59
N GLY A 68 -2.26 -5.26 10.65
CA GLY A 68 -2.27 -4.78 12.04
C GLY A 68 -1.07 -3.89 12.37
N GLY A 69 0.13 -4.29 11.91
CA GLY A 69 1.33 -3.46 12.00
C GLY A 69 1.18 -2.12 11.27
N TYR A 70 0.59 -2.14 10.07
CA TYR A 70 0.31 -0.91 9.32
C TYR A 70 -0.63 0.03 10.08
N ILE A 71 -1.71 -0.48 10.66
CA ILE A 71 -2.62 0.32 11.48
C ILE A 71 -1.90 0.88 12.70
N ALA A 72 -1.11 0.07 13.40
CA ALA A 72 -0.32 0.52 14.55
C ALA A 72 0.64 1.65 14.15
N GLY A 73 1.34 1.50 13.03
CA GLY A 73 2.23 2.53 12.48
C GLY A 73 1.48 3.81 12.09
N ALA A 74 0.29 3.69 11.52
CA ALA A 74 -0.56 4.84 11.17
C ALA A 74 -1.05 5.59 12.42
N LEU A 75 -1.44 4.88 13.49
CA LEU A 75 -1.82 5.47 14.78
C LEU A 75 -0.63 6.20 15.42
N VAL A 76 0.54 5.56 15.45
CA VAL A 76 1.77 6.19 15.97
C VAL A 76 2.09 7.46 15.17
N ALA A 77 2.01 7.40 13.83
CA ALA A 77 2.24 8.57 12.98
C ALA A 77 1.22 9.71 13.23
N ALA A 78 -0.04 9.36 13.52
CA ALA A 78 -1.09 10.33 13.81
C ALA A 78 -0.90 11.05 15.15
N TRP A 79 -0.23 10.44 16.13
CA TRP A 79 0.08 11.04 17.43
C TRP A 79 1.37 11.85 17.43
N MET A 80 2.15 11.78 16.36
CA MET A 80 3.39 12.54 16.24
C MET A 80 3.12 13.95 15.72
N ASP A 81 3.16 14.96 16.59
CA ASP A 81 3.04 16.38 16.20
C ASP A 81 4.39 16.96 15.74
N ASP A 82 5.49 16.54 16.37
CA ASP A 82 6.83 17.01 16.05
C ASP A 82 7.36 16.42 14.72
N VAL A 83 7.70 17.28 13.80
CA VAL A 83 8.24 16.93 12.47
C VAL A 83 9.58 16.20 12.56
N ARG A 84 10.40 16.46 13.58
CA ARG A 84 11.67 15.78 13.81
C ARG A 84 11.43 14.30 14.14
N TRP A 85 10.43 14.00 14.98
CA TRP A 85 10.03 12.64 15.28
C TRP A 85 9.45 11.92 14.06
N ARG A 86 8.63 12.59 13.25
CA ARG A 86 8.13 12.05 11.97
C ARG A 86 9.28 11.68 11.03
N HIS A 87 10.27 12.55 10.90
CA HIS A 87 11.45 12.28 10.07
C HIS A 87 12.29 11.11 10.61
N ARG A 88 12.52 11.03 11.92
CA ARG A 88 13.22 9.91 12.57
C ARG A 88 12.47 8.60 12.39
N PHE A 89 11.16 8.61 12.57
CA PHE A 89 10.33 7.41 12.44
C PHE A 89 10.28 6.92 11.00
N TYR A 90 10.20 7.82 10.01
CA TYR A 90 10.35 7.47 8.60
C TYR A 90 11.73 6.84 8.32
N SER A 91 12.80 7.44 8.82
CA SER A 91 14.17 6.95 8.65
C SER A 91 14.37 5.56 9.30
N ALA A 92 13.84 5.35 10.50
CA ALA A 92 13.84 4.04 11.15
C ALA A 92 13.01 3.02 10.36
N GLY A 93 11.89 3.45 9.78
CA GLY A 93 11.05 2.61 8.91
C GLY A 93 11.77 2.09 7.68
N LEU A 94 12.66 2.87 7.06
CA LEU A 94 13.46 2.40 5.93
C LEU A 94 14.41 1.27 6.34
N TRP A 95 15.14 1.41 7.47
CA TRP A 95 15.99 0.35 8.01
C TRP A 95 15.20 -0.88 8.41
N MET A 96 14.10 -0.67 9.11
CA MET A 96 13.25 -1.76 9.58
C MET A 96 12.64 -2.54 8.41
N ALA A 97 12.24 -1.87 7.32
CA ALA A 97 11.73 -2.54 6.12
C ALA A 97 12.78 -3.48 5.49
N LEU A 98 14.03 -3.01 5.39
CA LEU A 98 15.14 -3.82 4.90
C LEU A 98 15.39 -5.03 5.79
N LEU A 99 15.52 -4.79 7.09
CA LEU A 99 15.84 -5.83 8.07
C LEU A 99 14.72 -6.86 8.22
N THR A 100 13.45 -6.45 8.29
CA THR A 100 12.33 -7.38 8.44
C THR A 100 12.11 -8.22 7.19
N THR A 101 12.39 -7.68 6.00
CA THR A 101 12.33 -8.45 4.76
C THR A 101 13.37 -9.57 4.77
N ALA A 102 14.62 -9.27 5.10
CA ALA A 102 15.67 -10.28 5.22
C ALA A 102 15.42 -11.26 6.38
N ALA A 103 14.89 -10.77 7.51
CA ALA A 103 14.64 -11.58 8.70
C ALA A 103 13.54 -12.64 8.50
N MET A 104 12.67 -12.50 7.51
CA MET A 104 11.73 -13.57 7.13
C MET A 104 12.43 -14.88 6.79
N ALA A 105 13.66 -14.83 6.28
CA ALA A 105 14.49 -15.99 5.92
C ALA A 105 15.03 -16.77 7.13
N LEU A 106 15.13 -16.14 8.32
CA LEU A 106 15.90 -16.68 9.44
C LEU A 106 15.26 -17.85 10.18
N SER A 107 13.95 -18.05 10.03
CA SER A 107 13.23 -19.07 10.77
C SER A 107 11.91 -19.40 10.08
N SER A 108 11.49 -20.67 10.17
CA SER A 108 10.13 -21.12 9.79
C SER A 108 9.14 -21.11 10.96
N TRP A 109 9.56 -20.63 12.13
CA TRP A 109 8.69 -20.53 13.30
C TRP A 109 7.65 -19.43 13.13
N TRP A 110 6.38 -19.78 13.16
CA TRP A 110 5.26 -18.89 12.85
C TRP A 110 5.25 -17.57 13.67
N PRO A 111 5.52 -17.58 15.02
CA PRO A 111 5.58 -16.33 15.79
C PRO A 111 6.71 -15.39 15.35
N ALA A 112 7.85 -15.91 14.88
CA ALA A 112 8.91 -15.07 14.32
C ALA A 112 8.43 -14.40 13.03
N TRP A 113 7.80 -15.16 12.12
CA TRP A 113 7.17 -14.56 10.93
C TRP A 113 6.12 -13.52 11.28
N ALA A 114 5.27 -13.79 12.28
CA ALA A 114 4.27 -12.84 12.73
C ALA A 114 4.91 -11.52 13.23
N LEU A 115 6.00 -11.59 13.98
CA LEU A 115 6.75 -10.43 14.44
C LEU A 115 7.31 -9.63 13.25
N TRP A 116 8.00 -10.30 12.31
CA TRP A 116 8.58 -9.62 11.14
C TRP A 116 7.50 -9.06 10.23
N ARG A 117 6.39 -9.75 10.06
CA ARG A 117 5.22 -9.26 9.29
C ARG A 117 4.59 -8.04 9.97
N PHE A 118 4.44 -8.02 11.30
CA PHE A 118 3.94 -6.86 12.04
C PHE A 118 4.86 -5.65 11.87
N LEU A 119 6.15 -5.82 12.10
CA LEU A 119 7.14 -4.75 11.94
C LEU A 119 7.22 -4.27 10.48
N GLY A 120 7.17 -5.18 9.51
CA GLY A 120 7.09 -4.85 8.08
C GLY A 120 5.83 -4.02 7.73
N GLY A 121 4.69 -4.35 8.35
CA GLY A 121 3.47 -3.55 8.22
C GLY A 121 3.61 -2.13 8.78
N LEU A 122 4.20 -2.01 9.96
CA LEU A 122 4.49 -0.73 10.60
C LEU A 122 5.39 0.15 9.69
N CYS A 123 6.40 -0.45 9.04
CA CYS A 123 7.23 0.24 8.06
C CYS A 123 6.41 0.75 6.85
N GLY A 124 5.44 -0.03 6.39
CA GLY A 124 4.54 0.37 5.32
C GLY A 124 3.82 1.68 5.63
N ALA A 125 3.38 1.86 6.89
CA ALA A 125 2.76 3.11 7.33
C ALA A 125 3.76 4.29 7.30
N THR A 126 5.02 4.07 7.68
CA THR A 126 6.04 5.13 7.62
C THR A 126 6.29 5.60 6.19
N GLY A 127 6.42 4.69 5.23
CA GLY A 127 6.59 5.03 3.81
C GLY A 127 5.36 5.72 3.23
N MET A 128 4.18 5.15 3.46
CA MET A 128 2.93 5.64 2.87
C MET A 128 2.53 7.02 3.42
N LEU A 129 2.55 7.20 4.75
CA LEU A 129 2.02 8.39 5.41
C LEU A 129 3.10 9.44 5.68
N LEU A 130 4.21 9.05 6.30
CA LEU A 130 5.25 10.00 6.66
C LEU A 130 6.12 10.36 5.47
N GLY A 131 6.51 9.37 4.66
CA GLY A 131 7.29 9.58 3.45
C GLY A 131 6.59 10.51 2.46
N SER A 132 5.30 10.27 2.17
CA SER A 132 4.51 11.16 1.32
C SER A 132 4.44 12.58 1.90
N GLY A 133 4.15 12.71 3.19
CA GLY A 133 4.07 14.01 3.87
C GLY A 133 5.39 14.79 3.83
N LEU A 134 6.52 14.12 4.05
CA LEU A 134 7.86 14.74 4.00
C LEU A 134 8.24 15.18 2.58
N VAL A 135 8.04 14.28 1.59
CA VAL A 135 8.39 14.54 0.18
C VAL A 135 7.54 15.67 -0.40
N LEU A 136 6.20 15.55 -0.28
CA LEU A 136 5.29 16.56 -0.84
C LEU A 136 5.41 17.89 -0.10
N GLY A 137 5.55 17.88 1.23
CA GLY A 137 5.79 19.07 2.02
C GLY A 137 7.10 19.77 1.65
N TRP A 138 8.16 19.01 1.32
CA TRP A 138 9.41 19.61 0.84
C TRP A 138 9.24 20.26 -0.54
N LEU A 139 8.56 19.55 -1.49
CA LEU A 139 8.27 20.08 -2.83
C LEU A 139 7.46 21.39 -2.77
N MET A 140 6.44 21.43 -1.91
CA MET A 140 5.62 22.64 -1.71
C MET A 140 6.46 23.81 -1.20
N ARG A 141 7.38 23.59 -0.26
CA ARG A 141 8.30 24.64 0.24
C ARG A 141 9.25 25.15 -0.84
N GLN A 142 9.53 24.34 -1.87
CA GLN A 142 10.33 24.75 -3.04
C GLN A 142 9.47 25.40 -4.15
N GLY A 143 8.21 25.75 -3.86
CA GLY A 143 7.28 26.33 -4.84
C GLY A 143 6.85 25.36 -5.95
N ARG A 144 7.06 24.04 -5.76
CA ARG A 144 6.67 23.00 -6.71
C ARG A 144 5.29 22.46 -6.39
N ARG A 145 4.53 22.08 -7.43
CA ARG A 145 3.23 21.41 -7.22
C ARG A 145 3.44 20.02 -6.60
N PRO A 146 2.69 19.67 -5.55
CA PRO A 146 2.76 18.33 -4.96
C PRO A 146 2.02 17.34 -5.85
N GLU A 147 2.75 16.48 -6.55
CA GLU A 147 2.18 15.45 -7.43
C GLU A 147 2.08 14.11 -6.69
N LEU A 148 1.05 13.96 -5.86
CA LEU A 148 0.81 12.76 -5.09
C LEU A 148 0.70 11.50 -5.97
N GLY A 149 0.13 11.63 -7.17
CA GLY A 149 0.03 10.55 -8.14
C GLY A 149 1.40 10.02 -8.57
N VAL A 150 2.39 10.90 -8.78
CA VAL A 150 3.76 10.49 -9.11
C VAL A 150 4.40 9.72 -7.96
N TYR A 151 4.22 10.18 -6.71
CA TYR A 151 4.70 9.47 -5.53
C TYR A 151 4.12 8.05 -5.45
N PHE A 152 2.83 7.89 -5.71
CA PHE A 152 2.15 6.59 -5.63
C PHE A 152 2.47 5.63 -6.78
N ILE A 153 3.16 6.06 -7.84
CA ILE A 153 3.76 5.13 -8.82
C ILE A 153 4.64 4.09 -8.10
N GLY A 154 5.29 4.48 -7.00
CA GLY A 154 6.09 3.58 -6.16
C GLY A 154 5.34 2.37 -5.63
N LEU A 155 4.02 2.46 -5.41
CA LEU A 155 3.19 1.31 -5.02
C LEU A 155 3.10 0.28 -6.14
N GLY A 156 2.71 0.71 -7.33
CA GLY A 156 2.62 -0.17 -8.50
C GLY A 156 3.97 -0.74 -8.90
N LEU A 157 5.02 0.10 -8.88
CA LEU A 157 6.40 -0.33 -9.14
C LEU A 157 6.85 -1.37 -8.11
N GLY A 158 6.52 -1.21 -6.83
CA GLY A 158 6.82 -2.16 -5.78
C GLY A 158 6.18 -3.53 -6.01
N ILE A 159 4.93 -3.55 -6.50
CA ILE A 159 4.25 -4.79 -6.91
C ILE A 159 4.98 -5.44 -8.09
N VAL A 160 5.33 -4.67 -9.13
CA VAL A 160 6.09 -5.19 -10.29
C VAL A 160 7.43 -5.76 -9.87
N VAL A 161 8.19 -5.03 -9.05
CA VAL A 161 9.50 -5.47 -8.55
C VAL A 161 9.36 -6.75 -7.72
N SER A 162 8.35 -6.84 -6.85
CA SER A 162 8.10 -8.06 -6.06
C SER A 162 7.71 -9.25 -6.95
N ALA A 163 6.92 -9.04 -7.98
CA ALA A 163 6.48 -10.07 -8.90
C ALA A 163 7.63 -10.64 -9.75
N LEU A 164 8.31 -9.74 -10.47
CA LEU A 164 9.40 -10.12 -11.37
C LEU A 164 10.63 -10.60 -10.58
N GLY A 165 10.89 -9.98 -9.42
CA GLY A 165 11.91 -10.43 -8.49
C GLY A 165 11.65 -11.86 -8.03
N ALA A 166 10.45 -12.21 -7.57
CA ALA A 166 10.11 -13.56 -7.14
C ALA A 166 10.24 -14.57 -8.29
N LYS A 167 9.79 -14.21 -9.51
CA LYS A 167 9.91 -15.09 -10.66
C LYS A 167 11.38 -15.37 -11.03
N TRP A 168 12.21 -14.35 -11.01
CA TRP A 168 13.65 -14.52 -11.30
C TRP A 168 14.34 -15.28 -10.16
N LEU A 169 14.06 -14.94 -8.91
CA LEU A 169 14.67 -15.58 -7.75
C LEU A 169 14.29 -17.06 -7.64
N SER A 170 13.03 -17.44 -7.92
CA SER A 170 12.60 -18.83 -7.91
C SER A 170 13.32 -19.71 -8.95
N ALA A 171 13.81 -19.12 -10.04
CA ALA A 171 14.57 -19.82 -11.05
C ALA A 171 16.05 -20.03 -10.64
N VAL A 172 16.61 -19.16 -9.81
CA VAL A 172 18.04 -19.19 -9.38
C VAL A 172 18.16 -19.82 -8.00
N TRP A 173 17.27 -19.46 -7.08
CA TRP A 173 17.22 -19.93 -5.69
C TRP A 173 15.82 -20.46 -5.39
N PRO A 174 15.58 -21.77 -5.52
CA PRO A 174 14.26 -22.36 -5.32
C PRO A 174 13.80 -22.33 -3.85
N GLU A 175 14.72 -22.26 -2.89
CA GLU A 175 14.38 -22.23 -1.47
C GLU A 175 13.69 -20.93 -1.07
N TRP A 176 12.58 -21.04 -0.33
CA TRP A 176 11.79 -19.90 0.12
C TRP A 176 12.61 -18.91 0.97
N SER A 177 13.52 -19.41 1.81
CA SER A 177 14.37 -18.60 2.68
C SER A 177 15.38 -17.76 1.87
N ASP A 178 16.02 -18.38 0.85
CA ASP A 178 16.96 -17.68 -0.01
C ASP A 178 16.29 -16.58 -0.80
N GLN A 179 15.05 -16.79 -1.24
CA GLN A 179 14.28 -15.76 -1.92
C GLN A 179 13.99 -14.57 -1.01
N TRP A 180 13.62 -14.78 0.27
CA TRP A 180 13.44 -13.68 1.22
C TRP A 180 14.74 -12.93 1.51
N LEU A 181 15.85 -13.66 1.69
CA LEU A 181 17.17 -13.04 1.88
C LEU A 181 17.58 -12.21 0.66
N ALA A 182 17.38 -12.74 -0.54
CA ALA A 182 17.66 -12.04 -1.78
C ALA A 182 16.79 -10.78 -1.95
N PHE A 183 15.51 -10.82 -1.53
CA PHE A 183 14.69 -9.60 -1.47
C PHE A 183 15.21 -8.59 -0.46
N GLY A 184 15.74 -9.02 0.68
CA GLY A 184 16.43 -8.15 1.63
C GLY A 184 17.64 -7.47 0.99
N VAL A 185 18.49 -8.22 0.27
CA VAL A 185 19.66 -7.67 -0.46
C VAL A 185 19.22 -6.73 -1.59
N MET A 186 18.25 -7.12 -2.40
CA MET A 186 17.67 -6.28 -3.45
C MET A 186 17.09 -4.98 -2.88
N GLY A 187 16.58 -5.03 -1.65
CA GLY A 187 16.08 -3.86 -0.93
C GLY A 187 17.12 -2.74 -0.79
N LEU A 188 18.43 -3.06 -0.78
CA LEU A 188 19.49 -2.05 -0.75
C LEU A 188 19.47 -1.12 -1.96
N VAL A 189 19.08 -1.62 -3.14
CA VAL A 189 18.95 -0.82 -4.37
C VAL A 189 17.95 0.32 -4.17
N PHE A 190 16.87 0.09 -3.42
CA PHE A 190 15.84 1.08 -3.12
C PHE A 190 16.13 1.84 -1.84
N PHE A 191 16.78 1.21 -0.87
CA PHE A 191 17.17 1.85 0.38
C PHE A 191 18.14 3.01 0.15
N VAL A 192 19.19 2.81 -0.67
CA VAL A 192 20.22 3.82 -0.89
C VAL A 192 19.64 5.14 -1.40
N PRO A 193 18.88 5.22 -2.51
CA PRO A 193 18.29 6.47 -2.94
C PRO A 193 17.24 7.01 -1.96
N ALA A 194 16.43 6.14 -1.33
CA ALA A 194 15.47 6.56 -0.31
C ALA A 194 16.16 7.21 0.90
N TRP A 195 17.33 6.71 1.29
CA TRP A 195 18.11 7.24 2.39
C TRP A 195 18.85 8.53 2.04
N LEU A 196 19.54 8.56 0.91
CA LEU A 196 20.37 9.69 0.50
C LEU A 196 19.53 10.91 0.06
N TRP A 197 18.38 10.68 -0.59
CA TRP A 197 17.54 11.74 -1.14
C TRP A 197 16.29 12.01 -0.32
N ARG A 198 16.25 11.53 0.93
CA ARG A 198 15.17 11.91 1.84
C ARG A 198 15.21 13.41 2.14
N PRO A 199 14.04 14.07 2.23
CA PRO A 199 13.99 15.48 2.56
C PRO A 199 14.67 15.76 3.90
N PRO A 200 15.40 16.88 4.05
CA PRO A 200 15.92 17.32 5.35
C PRO A 200 14.77 17.60 6.31
N VAL A 201 15.06 17.58 7.61
CA VAL A 201 14.08 17.92 8.64
C VAL A 201 13.54 19.33 8.36
N PRO A 202 12.22 19.51 8.14
CA PRO A 202 11.68 20.84 7.90
C PRO A 202 11.78 21.72 9.13
N PRO A 203 11.89 23.05 8.94
CA PRO A 203 11.79 23.99 10.05
C PRO A 203 10.43 23.85 10.75
N ALA A 204 10.38 24.18 12.03
CA ALA A 204 9.12 24.15 12.79
C ALA A 204 8.05 24.99 12.06
N PRO A 205 6.80 24.48 11.94
CA PRO A 205 5.74 25.23 11.29
C PRO A 205 5.46 26.52 12.10
N ALA A 206 5.35 27.64 11.39
CA ALA A 206 4.78 28.85 11.98
C ALA A 206 3.33 28.54 12.40
N ALA A 207 2.92 29.00 13.58
CA ALA A 207 1.58 28.78 14.11
C ALA A 207 0.52 29.15 13.07
N ALA A 208 -0.23 28.15 12.58
CA ALA A 208 -1.31 28.40 11.64
C ALA A 208 -2.48 29.04 12.38
N ALA A 209 -3.00 30.15 11.84
CA ALA A 209 -4.20 30.78 12.35
C ALA A 209 -5.38 29.79 12.33
N VAL A 210 -6.10 29.68 13.44
CA VAL A 210 -7.30 28.87 13.56
C VAL A 210 -8.40 29.50 12.71
N ALA A 211 -8.73 28.89 11.58
CA ALA A 211 -9.84 29.32 10.75
C ALA A 211 -11.18 28.90 11.37
N ALA A 212 -12.22 29.75 11.18
CA ALA A 212 -13.56 29.48 11.68
C ALA A 212 -14.14 28.15 11.21
N ALA A 213 -14.95 27.53 12.07
CA ALA A 213 -15.51 26.18 11.88
C ALA A 213 -16.59 26.15 10.78
N PRO A 214 -16.39 25.44 9.65
CA PRO A 214 -17.44 25.16 8.69
C PRO A 214 -18.32 23.96 9.10
N PRO A 215 -19.39 23.66 8.34
CA PRO A 215 -20.38 22.68 8.71
C PRO A 215 -19.78 21.27 8.90
N GLN A 216 -20.20 20.60 9.95
CA GLN A 216 -19.77 19.23 10.25
C GLN A 216 -20.49 18.26 9.30
N LEU A 217 -19.73 17.30 8.74
CA LEU A 217 -20.29 16.18 8.00
C LEU A 217 -21.35 15.46 8.86
N SER A 218 -22.49 15.12 8.27
CA SER A 218 -23.53 14.39 8.99
C SER A 218 -22.99 13.03 9.46
N ARG A 219 -23.40 12.59 10.64
CA ARG A 219 -22.99 11.27 11.16
C ARG A 219 -23.38 10.14 10.20
N ARG A 220 -24.56 10.26 9.56
CA ARG A 220 -25.03 9.29 8.56
C ARG A 220 -24.07 9.20 7.39
N TRP A 221 -23.70 10.32 6.79
CA TRP A 221 -22.75 10.35 5.67
C TRP A 221 -21.40 9.71 6.03
N MET A 222 -20.86 10.05 7.20
CA MET A 222 -19.56 9.51 7.67
C MET A 222 -19.62 7.99 7.89
N TRP A 223 -20.70 7.47 8.49
CA TRP A 223 -20.84 6.03 8.70
C TRP A 223 -21.05 5.28 7.38
N THR A 224 -21.88 5.81 6.47
CA THR A 224 -22.06 5.22 5.14
C THR A 224 -20.74 5.14 4.39
N MET A 225 -19.97 6.23 4.38
CA MET A 225 -18.66 6.25 3.74
C MET A 225 -17.68 5.29 4.42
N ALA A 226 -17.67 5.20 5.76
CA ALA A 226 -16.81 4.28 6.50
C ALA A 226 -17.14 2.81 6.20
N LEU A 227 -18.40 2.44 6.13
CA LEU A 227 -18.84 1.08 5.80
C LEU A 227 -18.53 0.72 4.34
N SER A 228 -18.73 1.66 3.41
CA SER A 228 -18.34 1.47 2.02
C SER A 228 -16.82 1.30 1.90
N TYR A 229 -16.06 2.10 2.64
CA TYR A 229 -14.60 2.00 2.61
C TYR A 229 -14.08 0.74 3.33
N PHE A 230 -14.79 0.21 4.33
CA PHE A 230 -14.57 -1.13 4.86
C PHE A 230 -14.69 -2.19 3.76
N ALA A 231 -15.78 -2.12 2.96
CA ALA A 231 -15.97 -3.05 1.85
C ALA A 231 -14.84 -2.96 0.81
N ALA A 232 -14.34 -1.75 0.51
CA ALA A 232 -13.18 -1.56 -0.35
C ALA A 232 -11.91 -2.19 0.23
N GLY A 233 -11.68 -2.06 1.54
CA GLY A 233 -10.56 -2.70 2.24
C GLY A 233 -10.62 -4.22 2.18
N TRP A 234 -11.83 -4.78 2.30
CA TRP A 234 -12.07 -6.20 2.14
C TRP A 234 -11.75 -6.68 0.72
N GLY A 235 -12.27 -5.98 -0.30
CA GLY A 235 -12.02 -6.28 -1.71
C GLY A 235 -10.56 -6.14 -2.11
N PHE A 236 -9.84 -5.19 -1.50
CA PHE A 236 -8.42 -5.02 -1.75
C PHE A 236 -7.61 -6.21 -1.22
N VAL A 237 -7.77 -6.55 0.05
CA VAL A 237 -6.79 -7.37 0.76
C VAL A 237 -6.76 -8.82 0.33
N ILE A 238 -7.89 -9.39 -0.07
CA ILE A 238 -7.95 -10.80 -0.48
C ILE A 238 -7.16 -11.01 -1.76
N SER A 239 -7.37 -10.16 -2.76
CA SER A 239 -6.59 -10.21 -3.99
C SER A 239 -5.12 -9.86 -3.73
N ALA A 240 -4.82 -8.82 -2.94
CA ALA A 240 -3.45 -8.45 -2.59
C ALA A 240 -2.66 -9.54 -1.86
N THR A 241 -3.34 -10.45 -1.17
CA THR A 241 -2.70 -11.54 -0.41
C THR A 241 -2.60 -12.83 -1.22
N PHE A 242 -3.67 -13.21 -1.90
CA PHE A 242 -3.83 -14.56 -2.41
C PHE A 242 -3.86 -14.68 -3.94
N THR A 243 -3.77 -13.58 -4.71
CA THR A 243 -3.85 -13.64 -6.19
C THR A 243 -2.87 -14.65 -6.76
N VAL A 244 -1.60 -14.64 -6.34
CA VAL A 244 -0.60 -15.57 -6.87
C VAL A 244 -0.92 -17.00 -6.44
N ALA A 245 -1.28 -17.24 -5.17
CA ALA A 245 -1.65 -18.55 -4.68
C ALA A 245 -2.91 -19.11 -5.39
N ILE A 246 -3.88 -18.26 -5.73
CA ILE A 246 -5.07 -18.63 -6.48
C ILE A 246 -4.69 -19.09 -7.90
N VAL A 247 -3.85 -18.31 -8.56
CA VAL A 247 -3.41 -18.56 -9.94
C VAL A 247 -2.55 -19.83 -10.01
N GLU A 248 -1.59 -19.99 -9.09
CA GLU A 248 -0.69 -21.16 -9.09
C GLU A 248 -1.41 -22.50 -8.76
N ARG A 249 -2.57 -22.43 -8.09
CA ARG A 249 -3.39 -23.63 -7.81
C ARG A 249 -4.26 -24.09 -8.98
N GLU A 250 -4.46 -23.23 -9.97
CA GLU A 250 -5.19 -23.61 -11.19
C GLU A 250 -4.21 -24.29 -12.14
N PRO A 251 -4.38 -25.60 -12.46
CA PRO A 251 -3.41 -26.34 -13.27
C PRO A 251 -3.11 -25.70 -14.63
N ALA A 252 -4.12 -25.07 -15.25
CA ALA A 252 -3.99 -24.38 -16.52
C ALA A 252 -3.18 -23.06 -16.43
N LEU A 253 -2.94 -22.54 -15.22
CA LEU A 253 -2.28 -21.25 -14.98
C LEU A 253 -0.98 -21.40 -14.17
N ALA A 254 -0.53 -22.62 -13.89
CA ALA A 254 0.69 -22.86 -13.14
C ALA A 254 1.90 -22.13 -13.76
N GLY A 255 2.67 -21.44 -12.94
CA GLY A 255 3.80 -20.61 -13.37
C GLY A 255 3.44 -19.22 -13.90
N GLN A 256 2.15 -18.83 -13.92
CA GLN A 256 1.68 -17.53 -14.38
C GLN A 256 1.42 -16.53 -13.24
N GLY A 257 1.44 -16.96 -11.99
CA GLY A 257 1.08 -16.12 -10.84
C GLY A 257 1.92 -14.83 -10.74
N ALA A 258 3.22 -14.91 -10.98
CA ALA A 258 4.09 -13.75 -10.99
C ALA A 258 3.75 -12.74 -12.11
N TRP A 259 3.39 -13.21 -13.30
CA TRP A 259 2.97 -12.33 -14.40
C TRP A 259 1.64 -11.65 -14.09
N VAL A 260 0.68 -12.40 -13.54
CA VAL A 260 -0.60 -11.84 -13.08
C VAL A 260 -0.36 -10.75 -12.05
N TRP A 261 0.54 -10.98 -11.07
CA TRP A 261 0.88 -10.00 -10.04
C TRP A 261 1.62 -8.78 -10.63
N ALA A 262 2.51 -8.96 -11.60
CA ALA A 262 3.17 -7.86 -12.31
C ALA A 262 2.16 -6.97 -13.05
N LEU A 263 1.14 -7.56 -13.69
CA LEU A 263 0.07 -6.81 -14.36
C LEU A 263 -0.75 -5.97 -13.37
N VAL A 264 -1.02 -6.48 -12.16
CA VAL A 264 -1.63 -5.67 -11.08
C VAL A 264 -0.79 -4.42 -10.81
N GLY A 265 0.51 -4.58 -10.66
CA GLY A 265 1.42 -3.46 -10.40
C GLY A 265 1.47 -2.45 -11.54
N LEU A 266 1.58 -2.93 -12.78
CA LEU A 266 1.58 -2.06 -13.97
C LEU A 266 0.31 -1.23 -14.10
N ALA A 267 -0.86 -1.85 -13.86
CA ALA A 267 -2.15 -1.16 -13.90
C ALA A 267 -2.34 -0.18 -12.72
N ALA A 268 -1.71 -0.44 -11.59
CA ALA A 268 -1.77 0.44 -10.42
C ALA A 268 -0.98 1.74 -10.59
N MET A 269 0.10 1.75 -11.38
CA MET A 269 0.94 2.95 -11.57
C MET A 269 0.15 4.17 -12.06
N PRO A 270 -0.65 4.10 -13.13
CA PRO A 270 -1.42 5.25 -13.62
C PRO A 270 -2.75 5.44 -12.89
N ALA A 271 -3.15 4.57 -11.97
CA ALA A 271 -4.50 4.52 -11.41
C ALA A 271 -4.94 5.83 -10.77
N VAL A 272 -4.07 6.50 -9.99
CA VAL A 272 -4.42 7.77 -9.33
C VAL A 272 -4.76 8.85 -10.36
N PHE A 273 -3.97 8.98 -11.42
CA PHE A 273 -4.21 9.96 -12.49
C PHE A 273 -5.49 9.63 -13.28
N LEU A 274 -5.70 8.34 -13.58
CA LEU A 274 -6.89 7.87 -14.27
C LEU A 274 -8.15 8.23 -13.50
N TRP A 275 -8.21 7.86 -12.22
CA TRP A 275 -9.41 8.06 -11.40
C TRP A 275 -9.66 9.52 -11.03
N ASP A 276 -8.61 10.33 -10.86
CA ASP A 276 -8.75 11.78 -10.70
C ASP A 276 -9.39 12.41 -11.97
N ARG A 277 -9.01 11.96 -13.16
CA ARG A 277 -9.62 12.41 -14.41
C ARG A 277 -11.08 11.94 -14.56
N VAL A 278 -11.37 10.70 -14.16
CA VAL A 278 -12.75 10.15 -14.17
C VAL A 278 -13.63 10.94 -13.20
N ALA A 279 -13.15 11.19 -11.97
CA ALA A 279 -13.90 11.94 -10.97
C ALA A 279 -14.23 13.37 -11.41
N ARG A 280 -13.30 14.05 -12.09
CA ARG A 280 -13.56 15.38 -12.67
C ARG A 280 -14.65 15.40 -13.75
N ARG A 281 -14.94 14.25 -14.40
CA ARG A 281 -15.96 14.15 -15.45
C ARG A 281 -17.31 13.64 -14.94
N LEU A 282 -17.27 12.67 -14.01
CA LEU A 282 -18.47 11.96 -13.56
C LEU A 282 -18.98 12.40 -12.18
N GLY A 283 -18.16 13.14 -11.42
CA GLY A 283 -18.36 13.36 -9.99
C GLY A 283 -17.74 12.26 -9.14
N ASP A 284 -17.49 12.56 -7.85
CA ASP A 284 -16.72 11.68 -6.97
C ASP A 284 -17.45 10.37 -6.64
N ILE A 285 -18.74 10.44 -6.32
CA ILE A 285 -19.52 9.26 -5.93
C ILE A 285 -19.70 8.31 -7.11
N ARG A 286 -20.02 8.82 -8.30
CA ARG A 286 -20.15 7.99 -9.51
C ARG A 286 -18.83 7.36 -9.91
N ALA A 287 -17.73 8.11 -9.80
CA ALA A 287 -16.38 7.56 -10.04
C ALA A 287 -16.03 6.43 -9.06
N LEU A 288 -16.37 6.60 -7.77
CA LEU A 288 -16.20 5.55 -6.77
C LEU A 288 -17.05 4.31 -7.09
N MET A 289 -18.34 4.50 -7.44
CA MET A 289 -19.23 3.39 -7.82
C MET A 289 -18.70 2.62 -9.02
N LEU A 290 -18.22 3.33 -10.04
CA LEU A 290 -17.59 2.71 -11.21
C LEU A 290 -16.33 1.91 -10.82
N ALA A 291 -15.47 2.47 -9.95
CA ALA A 291 -14.29 1.78 -9.46
C ALA A 291 -14.65 0.52 -8.66
N PHE A 292 -15.68 0.59 -7.80
CA PHE A 292 -16.20 -0.57 -7.06
C PHE A 292 -16.74 -1.66 -7.99
N ALA A 293 -17.52 -1.27 -9.01
CA ALA A 293 -18.08 -2.20 -9.99
C ALA A 293 -16.97 -2.92 -10.76
N LEU A 294 -15.98 -2.18 -11.26
CA LEU A 294 -14.84 -2.74 -12.00
C LEU A 294 -13.98 -3.63 -11.10
N GLN A 295 -13.74 -3.24 -9.86
CA GLN A 295 -12.97 -4.06 -8.91
C GLN A 295 -13.73 -5.33 -8.55
N THR A 296 -15.04 -5.27 -8.32
CA THR A 296 -15.86 -6.45 -8.06
C THR A 296 -15.83 -7.42 -9.23
N LEU A 297 -16.00 -6.94 -10.46
CA LEU A 297 -15.87 -7.76 -11.65
C LEU A 297 -14.50 -8.43 -11.73
N SER A 298 -13.43 -7.67 -11.46
CA SER A 298 -12.05 -8.16 -11.48
C SER A 298 -11.80 -9.28 -10.46
N ILE A 299 -12.44 -9.20 -9.29
CA ILE A 299 -12.36 -10.22 -8.23
C ILE A 299 -13.16 -11.49 -8.60
N VAL A 300 -14.28 -11.33 -9.29
CA VAL A 300 -15.14 -12.45 -9.70
C VAL A 300 -14.54 -13.24 -10.85
N LEU A 301 -13.81 -12.61 -11.76
CA LEU A 301 -13.26 -13.28 -12.95
C LEU A 301 -12.46 -14.56 -12.63
N PRO A 302 -11.53 -14.59 -11.66
CA PRO A 302 -10.83 -15.82 -11.28
C PRO A 302 -11.72 -16.87 -10.60
N ALA A 303 -12.88 -16.46 -10.05
CA ALA A 303 -13.82 -17.41 -9.44
C ALA A 303 -14.66 -18.17 -10.47
N VAL A 304 -14.94 -17.55 -11.63
CA VAL A 304 -15.80 -18.11 -12.68
C VAL A 304 -15.04 -18.73 -13.84
N SER A 305 -13.77 -18.37 -14.03
CA SER A 305 -12.97 -18.84 -15.19
C SER A 305 -11.53 -19.10 -14.79
N GLY A 306 -11.04 -20.33 -15.04
CA GLY A 306 -9.63 -20.70 -14.93
C GLY A 306 -8.81 -20.35 -16.18
N SER A 307 -9.28 -19.44 -17.06
CA SER A 307 -8.53 -19.04 -18.24
C SER A 307 -7.48 -17.96 -17.95
N LEU A 308 -6.36 -18.01 -18.69
CA LEU A 308 -5.29 -17.00 -18.57
C LEU A 308 -5.79 -15.59 -18.91
N LEU A 309 -6.70 -15.47 -19.88
CA LEU A 309 -7.29 -14.20 -20.25
C LEU A 309 -8.09 -13.60 -19.08
N ALA A 310 -8.92 -14.40 -18.39
CA ALA A 310 -9.68 -13.96 -17.23
C ALA A 310 -8.76 -13.52 -16.08
N ALA A 311 -7.68 -14.27 -15.83
CA ALA A 311 -6.68 -13.92 -14.83
C ALA A 311 -5.98 -12.58 -15.15
N PHE A 312 -5.60 -12.35 -16.41
CA PHE A 312 -4.94 -11.10 -16.84
C PHE A 312 -5.90 -9.91 -16.82
N VAL A 313 -7.12 -10.06 -17.33
CA VAL A 313 -8.15 -9.00 -17.30
C VAL A 313 -8.52 -8.66 -15.85
N GLY A 314 -8.69 -9.69 -15.00
CA GLY A 314 -8.91 -9.50 -13.57
C GLY A 314 -7.77 -8.75 -12.89
N ALA A 315 -6.51 -9.11 -13.19
CA ALA A 315 -5.33 -8.43 -12.66
C ALA A 315 -5.26 -6.96 -13.07
N LEU A 316 -5.47 -6.67 -14.35
CA LEU A 316 -5.48 -5.29 -14.85
C LEU A 316 -6.60 -4.46 -14.22
N GLY A 317 -7.81 -4.99 -14.15
CA GLY A 317 -8.94 -4.29 -13.55
C GLY A 317 -8.76 -4.08 -12.04
N TYR A 318 -8.28 -5.09 -11.32
CA TYR A 318 -7.98 -4.97 -9.90
C TYR A 318 -6.87 -3.92 -9.65
N GLY A 319 -5.74 -4.00 -10.39
CA GLY A 319 -4.63 -3.05 -10.29
C GLY A 319 -5.05 -1.62 -10.58
N ALA A 320 -5.85 -1.43 -11.62
CA ALA A 320 -6.35 -0.11 -12.01
C ALA A 320 -7.34 0.50 -11.02
N THR A 321 -7.94 -0.27 -10.12
CA THR A 321 -9.05 0.22 -9.27
C THR A 321 -8.69 0.40 -7.80
N PHE A 322 -7.91 -0.51 -7.18
CA PHE A 322 -7.75 -0.51 -5.72
C PHE A 322 -7.15 0.78 -5.18
N ILE A 323 -6.10 1.32 -5.82
CA ILE A 323 -5.50 2.58 -5.37
C ILE A 323 -6.35 3.79 -5.77
N GLY A 324 -7.11 3.67 -6.86
CA GLY A 324 -8.10 4.67 -7.27
C GLY A 324 -9.19 4.87 -6.23
N ILE A 325 -9.75 3.79 -5.70
CA ILE A 325 -10.77 3.84 -4.63
C ILE A 325 -10.19 4.54 -3.39
N VAL A 326 -8.96 4.19 -2.98
CA VAL A 326 -8.30 4.82 -1.83
C VAL A 326 -8.10 6.32 -2.06
N SER A 327 -7.53 6.70 -3.20
CA SER A 327 -7.22 8.10 -3.50
C SER A 327 -8.48 8.95 -3.63
N LEU A 328 -9.52 8.47 -4.32
CA LEU A 328 -10.80 9.15 -4.47
C LEU A 328 -11.51 9.34 -3.13
N THR A 329 -11.58 8.27 -2.31
CA THR A 329 -12.25 8.32 -1.01
C THR A 329 -11.58 9.33 -0.08
N LEU A 330 -10.25 9.28 0.03
CA LEU A 330 -9.52 10.19 0.91
C LEU A 330 -9.58 11.64 0.40
N ALA A 331 -9.50 11.86 -0.92
CA ALA A 331 -9.65 13.18 -1.52
C ALA A 331 -11.05 13.76 -1.28
N LEU A 332 -12.10 12.97 -1.49
CA LEU A 332 -13.49 13.38 -1.26
C LEU A 332 -13.71 13.79 0.20
N VAL A 333 -13.28 12.93 1.13
CA VAL A 333 -13.44 13.21 2.57
C VAL A 333 -12.60 14.40 3.03
N GLY A 334 -11.39 14.53 2.50
CA GLY A 334 -10.53 15.70 2.79
C GLY A 334 -11.16 17.01 2.36
N ARG A 335 -11.79 17.05 1.18
CA ARG A 335 -12.53 18.23 0.70
C ARG A 335 -13.78 18.55 1.51
N ARG A 336 -14.53 17.51 1.95
CA ARG A 336 -15.76 17.67 2.72
C ARG A 336 -15.55 17.92 4.22
N ALA A 337 -14.36 17.69 4.75
CA ALA A 337 -14.00 17.94 6.14
C ALA A 337 -12.86 18.97 6.27
N PRO A 338 -12.98 20.19 5.74
CA PRO A 338 -11.88 21.15 5.64
C PRO A 338 -11.31 21.58 7.00
N ASN A 339 -12.09 21.51 8.08
CA ASN A 339 -11.62 21.88 9.43
C ASN A 339 -10.69 20.87 10.06
N ASN A 340 -10.92 19.58 9.78
CA ASN A 340 -10.11 18.51 10.34
C ASN A 340 -10.03 17.33 9.37
N PRO A 341 -9.46 17.55 8.17
CA PRO A 341 -9.37 16.52 7.15
C PRO A 341 -8.60 15.30 7.65
N GLY A 342 -7.53 15.51 8.43
CA GLY A 342 -6.74 14.44 9.00
C GLY A 342 -7.53 13.50 9.91
N LYS A 343 -8.40 14.03 10.80
CA LYS A 343 -9.24 13.22 11.68
C LYS A 343 -10.31 12.44 10.92
N ALA A 344 -10.91 13.05 9.91
CA ALA A 344 -11.90 12.39 9.06
C ALA A 344 -11.27 11.24 8.25
N MET A 345 -10.14 11.51 7.59
CA MET A 345 -9.37 10.49 6.86
C MET A 345 -8.89 9.36 7.77
N ALA A 346 -8.40 9.68 8.98
CA ALA A 346 -7.94 8.66 9.94
C ALA A 346 -9.06 7.70 10.34
N ARG A 347 -10.28 8.19 10.58
CA ARG A 347 -11.45 7.33 10.89
C ARG A 347 -11.77 6.37 9.76
N LEU A 348 -11.70 6.83 8.51
CA LEU A 348 -11.90 5.97 7.36
C LEU A 348 -10.76 4.96 7.19
N THR A 349 -9.52 5.39 7.39
CA THR A 349 -8.36 4.50 7.33
C THR A 349 -8.46 3.38 8.36
N LEU A 350 -8.99 3.65 9.56
CA LEU A 350 -9.25 2.61 10.56
C LEU A 350 -10.31 1.61 10.09
N SER A 351 -11.39 2.07 9.45
CA SER A 351 -12.42 1.20 8.89
C SER A 351 -11.87 0.30 7.78
N TYR A 352 -11.13 0.88 6.85
CA TYR A 352 -10.43 0.15 5.78
C TYR A 352 -9.41 -0.86 6.34
N GLY A 353 -8.65 -0.44 7.35
CA GLY A 353 -7.67 -1.28 8.02
C GLY A 353 -8.29 -2.44 8.80
N ALA A 354 -9.44 -2.24 9.45
CA ALA A 354 -10.17 -3.32 10.10
C ALA A 354 -10.56 -4.42 9.11
N ALA A 355 -11.05 -4.04 7.93
CA ALA A 355 -11.33 -4.99 6.85
C ALA A 355 -10.07 -5.74 6.40
N GLN A 356 -8.95 -5.03 6.26
CA GLN A 356 -7.67 -5.63 5.88
C GLN A 356 -7.12 -6.63 6.91
N MET A 357 -7.49 -6.50 8.17
CA MET A 357 -7.15 -7.51 9.21
C MET A 357 -8.11 -8.70 9.19
N LEU A 358 -9.39 -8.47 9.01
CA LEU A 358 -10.41 -9.52 9.09
C LEU A 358 -10.46 -10.38 7.84
N ALA A 359 -10.45 -9.77 6.67
CA ALA A 359 -10.71 -10.46 5.41
C ALA A 359 -9.69 -11.57 5.06
N PRO A 360 -8.36 -11.41 5.22
CA PRO A 360 -7.44 -12.48 4.89
C PRO A 360 -7.52 -13.66 5.86
N VAL A 361 -7.89 -13.42 7.13
CA VAL A 361 -8.16 -14.51 8.09
C VAL A 361 -9.38 -15.30 7.64
N VAL A 362 -10.49 -14.62 7.34
CA VAL A 362 -11.72 -15.27 6.88
C VAL A 362 -11.48 -16.03 5.59
N ALA A 363 -10.79 -15.41 4.62
CA ALA A 363 -10.49 -16.06 3.34
C ALA A 363 -9.56 -17.28 3.51
N GLY A 364 -8.55 -17.20 4.38
CA GLY A 364 -7.64 -18.31 4.66
C GLY A 364 -8.36 -19.49 5.33
N VAL A 365 -9.19 -19.22 6.33
CA VAL A 365 -10.01 -20.26 7.01
C VAL A 365 -10.99 -20.89 6.04
N MET A 366 -11.69 -20.08 5.22
CA MET A 366 -12.60 -20.61 4.20
C MET A 366 -11.87 -21.46 3.17
N ALA A 367 -10.72 -21.01 2.68
CA ALA A 367 -9.94 -21.74 1.70
C ALA A 367 -9.44 -23.07 2.26
N GLN A 368 -9.00 -23.10 3.51
CA GLN A 368 -8.58 -24.33 4.18
C GLN A 368 -9.75 -25.31 4.37
N ALA A 369 -10.93 -24.82 4.72
CA ALA A 369 -12.12 -25.65 4.93
C ALA A 369 -12.71 -26.20 3.63
N THR A 370 -12.63 -25.45 2.53
CA THR A 370 -13.28 -25.79 1.24
C THR A 370 -12.30 -26.29 0.18
N GLY A 371 -10.99 -26.28 0.46
CA GLY A 371 -9.94 -26.67 -0.49
C GLY A 371 -9.64 -25.63 -1.57
N GLY A 372 -10.18 -24.40 -1.47
CA GLY A 372 -9.93 -23.33 -2.44
C GLY A 372 -10.52 -21.97 -2.11
N PHE A 373 -10.14 -20.96 -2.88
CA PHE A 373 -10.50 -19.56 -2.61
C PHE A 373 -11.83 -19.12 -3.25
N LYS A 374 -12.52 -19.95 -4.05
CA LYS A 374 -13.75 -19.54 -4.77
C LYS A 374 -14.82 -18.97 -3.83
N GLY A 375 -15.07 -19.60 -2.70
CA GLY A 375 -16.02 -19.12 -1.70
C GLY A 375 -15.65 -17.75 -1.14
N ALA A 376 -14.36 -17.54 -0.84
CA ALA A 376 -13.84 -16.25 -0.35
C ALA A 376 -13.95 -15.13 -1.39
N LEU A 377 -13.76 -15.44 -2.69
CA LEU A 377 -13.94 -14.48 -3.78
C LEU A 377 -15.42 -14.08 -3.94
N TRP A 378 -16.35 -15.03 -3.85
CA TRP A 378 -17.80 -14.73 -3.89
C TRP A 378 -18.25 -13.92 -2.68
N LEU A 379 -17.78 -14.23 -1.47
CA LEU A 379 -18.04 -13.43 -0.28
C LEU A 379 -17.52 -12.00 -0.48
N THR A 380 -16.32 -11.87 -1.04
CA THR A 380 -15.72 -10.57 -1.33
C THR A 380 -16.55 -9.77 -2.30
N ALA A 381 -17.04 -10.39 -3.38
CA ALA A 381 -17.93 -9.74 -4.33
C ALA A 381 -19.23 -9.26 -3.65
N ALA A 382 -19.83 -10.07 -2.78
CA ALA A 382 -21.03 -9.68 -2.03
C ALA A 382 -20.76 -8.47 -1.11
N VAL A 383 -19.63 -8.47 -0.38
CA VAL A 383 -19.24 -7.33 0.47
C VAL A 383 -19.00 -6.06 -0.35
N MET A 384 -18.34 -6.18 -1.51
CA MET A 384 -18.10 -5.05 -2.42
C MET A 384 -19.42 -4.49 -2.98
N LEU A 385 -20.34 -5.34 -3.39
CA LEU A 385 -21.66 -4.93 -3.87
C LEU A 385 -22.48 -4.24 -2.77
N ALA A 386 -22.41 -4.72 -1.54
CA ALA A 386 -23.04 -4.05 -0.38
C ALA A 386 -22.42 -2.66 -0.14
N GLY A 387 -21.08 -2.54 -0.21
CA GLY A 387 -20.37 -1.26 -0.13
C GLY A 387 -20.79 -0.29 -1.25
N MET A 388 -20.94 -0.78 -2.47
CA MET A 388 -21.41 0.01 -3.62
C MET A 388 -22.87 0.45 -3.45
N ALA A 389 -23.74 -0.41 -2.93
CA ALA A 389 -25.14 -0.05 -2.63
C ALA A 389 -25.23 1.04 -1.56
N LEU A 390 -24.35 1.01 -0.55
CA LEU A 390 -24.24 2.08 0.44
C LEU A 390 -23.79 3.40 -0.21
N LEU A 391 -22.79 3.38 -1.09
CA LEU A 391 -22.37 4.58 -1.83
C LEU A 391 -23.50 5.19 -2.65
N ALA A 392 -24.36 4.38 -3.27
CA ALA A 392 -25.50 4.84 -4.05
C ALA A 392 -26.54 5.62 -3.22
N THR A 393 -26.52 5.51 -1.89
CA THR A 393 -27.39 6.31 -1.00
C THR A 393 -26.86 7.70 -0.69
N LEU A 394 -25.59 7.99 -1.07
CA LEU A 394 -24.99 9.29 -0.84
C LEU A 394 -25.30 10.25 -1.99
N PRO A 395 -25.60 11.53 -1.70
CA PRO A 395 -25.85 12.51 -2.75
C PRO A 395 -24.57 12.77 -3.55
N ASP A 396 -24.71 12.77 -4.86
CA ASP A 396 -23.67 13.17 -5.82
C ASP A 396 -23.76 14.70 -5.95
N GLU A 397 -23.34 15.41 -4.90
CA GLU A 397 -23.20 16.86 -4.97
C GLU A 397 -21.87 17.15 -5.67
N GLY A 398 -21.98 17.56 -6.95
CA GLY A 398 -20.89 18.03 -7.79
C GLY A 398 -20.27 19.33 -7.29
#